data_54b33511e3cb5a7615d1af17f6bd5336
#
_entry.id   54b33511e3cb5a7615d1af17f6bd5336
#
_cell.length_a   1.000
_cell.length_b   1.000
_cell.length_c   1.000
_cell.angle_alpha   90.00
_cell.angle_beta   90.00
_cell.angle_gamma   90.00
#
_symmetry.space_group_name_H-M   'P 1'
#
loop_
_entity.id
_entity.type
_entity.pdbx_description
1 polymer ?
#
loop_
_entity_poly.entity_id
_entity_poly.type
_entity_poly.pdbx_seq_one_letter_code
_entity_poly.pdbx_strand_id
1 'polypeptide(L)'
;MRRLALGMMLLLGAPQPLRAQSETSDSLRRAQELYERLDIERALPLLRQVVSPSWPFETTKDQRVQALTLLGASLALAGARDSALLYFRTAIEREPFTDLDAQRFTPAQLALFREARRLTFAVAARPVAAVRVDPRTERVTFTVVTTHAAALRVELRPVLGQARWVLFEGVNDGPREVPWDGLLPNAHLAPPGRYELAVVGRSQLLGHSDSARVYFTLAHETPPLEDTVPDLGPADLLPERFRPSDGRHDLLRGLGVAASAVAISSVAANGDLGSSGRALSIGVVGTAAIAGVTAFLSTRRERAVPANIEENKRRRATRDVANVAIARRNAQKVAQTTLVIEPAGGVGP
;
A
#
# COMPACT_ATOMS: atom_id res chain seq x y z
N MET A 1 -63.11 -11.06 25.18
CA MET A 1 -62.38 -12.30 24.86
C MET A 1 -62.33 -12.46 23.36
N ARG A 2 -61.21 -12.16 22.69
CA ARG A 2 -60.88 -12.58 21.31
C ARG A 2 -59.37 -12.41 21.15
N ARG A 3 -58.63 -13.51 21.21
CA ARG A 3 -57.19 -13.60 20.95
C ARG A 3 -56.99 -13.66 19.45
N LEU A 4 -56.32 -12.64 18.91
CA LEU A 4 -55.79 -12.66 17.51
C LEU A 4 -54.37 -13.24 17.60
N ALA A 5 -54.19 -14.42 17.01
CA ALA A 5 -52.88 -15.02 16.76
C ALA A 5 -52.32 -14.43 15.49
N LEU A 6 -51.21 -13.68 15.57
CA LEU A 6 -50.45 -13.15 14.43
C LEU A 6 -49.43 -14.20 14.03
N GLY A 7 -49.69 -14.91 12.94
CA GLY A 7 -48.75 -15.86 12.35
C GLY A 7 -47.61 -15.12 11.64
N MET A 8 -46.38 -15.23 12.20
CA MET A 8 -45.15 -14.71 11.63
C MET A 8 -44.61 -15.71 10.60
N MET A 9 -44.85 -15.44 9.33
CA MET A 9 -44.33 -16.22 8.20
C MET A 9 -42.87 -15.81 7.94
N LEU A 10 -41.90 -16.58 8.46
CA LEU A 10 -40.49 -16.47 8.18
C LEU A 10 -40.23 -16.97 6.75
N LEU A 11 -40.10 -16.03 5.81
CA LEU A 11 -39.53 -16.28 4.50
C LEU A 11 -38.02 -16.51 4.64
N LEU A 12 -37.63 -17.77 4.73
CA LEU A 12 -36.24 -18.22 4.55
C LEU A 12 -35.83 -18.02 3.09
N GLY A 13 -35.32 -16.83 2.75
CA GLY A 13 -34.60 -16.60 1.50
C GLY A 13 -33.26 -17.33 1.54
N ALA A 14 -33.17 -18.49 0.89
CA ALA A 14 -31.92 -19.22 0.74
C ALA A 14 -30.93 -18.42 -0.13
N PRO A 15 -29.63 -18.38 0.20
CA PRO A 15 -28.62 -17.73 -0.63
C PRO A 15 -28.44 -18.48 -1.95
N GLN A 16 -29.07 -18.01 -3.01
CA GLN A 16 -29.01 -18.60 -4.35
C GLN A 16 -27.64 -18.51 -5.07
N PRO A 17 -26.74 -17.52 -4.80
CA PRO A 17 -25.51 -17.39 -5.57
C PRO A 17 -24.49 -18.53 -5.36
N LEU A 18 -24.41 -19.14 -4.18
CA LEU A 18 -23.48 -20.24 -3.91
C LEU A 18 -23.81 -21.54 -4.68
N ARG A 19 -25.07 -21.82 -4.94
CA ARG A 19 -25.48 -23.00 -5.72
C ARG A 19 -25.20 -22.85 -7.22
N ALA A 20 -25.39 -21.66 -7.76
CA ALA A 20 -25.16 -21.39 -9.18
C ALA A 20 -23.68 -21.51 -9.60
N GLN A 21 -22.75 -21.09 -8.73
CA GLN A 21 -21.30 -21.25 -8.94
C GLN A 21 -20.84 -22.70 -8.82
N SER A 22 -21.49 -23.51 -7.98
CA SER A 22 -21.16 -24.93 -7.82
C SER A 22 -21.49 -25.73 -9.10
N GLU A 23 -22.62 -25.46 -9.76
CA GLU A 23 -23.04 -26.17 -10.98
C GLU A 23 -22.08 -25.92 -12.15
N THR A 24 -21.62 -24.68 -12.35
CA THR A 24 -20.61 -24.36 -13.37
C THR A 24 -19.28 -25.03 -13.07
N SER A 25 -18.82 -25.01 -11.79
CA SER A 25 -17.59 -25.68 -11.37
C SER A 25 -17.67 -27.19 -11.57
N ASP A 26 -18.80 -27.82 -11.24
CA ASP A 26 -19.00 -29.27 -11.39
C ASP A 26 -19.05 -29.68 -12.87
N SER A 27 -19.71 -28.87 -13.71
CA SER A 27 -19.76 -29.11 -15.17
C SER A 27 -18.35 -29.00 -15.78
N LEU A 28 -17.57 -27.98 -15.38
CA LEU A 28 -16.19 -27.81 -15.85
C LEU A 28 -15.29 -28.95 -15.40
N ARG A 29 -15.35 -29.34 -14.12
CA ARG A 29 -14.59 -30.45 -13.58
C ARG A 29 -14.91 -31.74 -14.33
N ARG A 30 -16.19 -32.04 -14.56
CA ARG A 30 -16.63 -33.20 -15.34
C ARG A 30 -16.12 -33.17 -16.78
N ALA A 31 -16.19 -32.02 -17.42
CA ALA A 31 -15.67 -31.85 -18.78
C ALA A 31 -14.16 -32.03 -18.84
N GLN A 32 -13.43 -31.55 -17.82
CA GLN A 32 -11.99 -31.75 -17.69
C GLN A 32 -11.63 -33.23 -17.47
N GLU A 33 -12.34 -33.96 -16.62
CA GLU A 33 -12.14 -35.39 -16.40
C GLU A 33 -12.37 -36.21 -17.70
N LEU A 34 -13.40 -35.85 -18.48
CA LEU A 34 -13.65 -36.47 -19.78
C LEU A 34 -12.54 -36.14 -20.80
N TYR A 35 -12.09 -34.90 -20.85
CA TYR A 35 -10.96 -34.50 -21.67
C TYR A 35 -9.67 -35.27 -21.32
N GLU A 36 -9.33 -35.40 -20.04
CA GLU A 36 -8.15 -36.15 -19.56
C GLU A 36 -8.22 -37.65 -19.89
N ARG A 37 -9.45 -38.20 -20.02
CA ARG A 37 -9.69 -39.57 -20.49
C ARG A 37 -9.77 -39.69 -22.01
N LEU A 38 -9.58 -38.57 -22.74
CA LEU A 38 -9.73 -38.47 -24.19
C LEU A 38 -11.16 -38.81 -24.71
N ASP A 39 -12.18 -38.74 -23.83
CA ASP A 39 -13.60 -38.87 -24.20
C ASP A 39 -14.11 -37.49 -24.71
N ILE A 40 -13.59 -37.11 -25.87
CA ILE A 40 -13.82 -35.78 -26.45
C ILE A 40 -15.29 -35.62 -26.89
N GLU A 41 -15.91 -36.70 -27.34
CA GLU A 41 -17.33 -36.66 -27.79
C GLU A 41 -18.27 -36.25 -26.65
N ARG A 42 -17.98 -36.68 -25.40
CA ARG A 42 -18.77 -36.30 -24.23
C ARG A 42 -18.34 -34.98 -23.61
N ALA A 43 -17.05 -34.60 -23.71
CA ALA A 43 -16.55 -33.34 -23.20
C ALA A 43 -17.11 -32.13 -23.99
N LEU A 44 -17.17 -32.22 -25.32
CA LEU A 44 -17.57 -31.12 -26.20
C LEU A 44 -18.94 -30.53 -25.89
N PRO A 45 -20.04 -31.32 -25.73
CA PRO A 45 -21.35 -30.76 -25.44
C PRO A 45 -21.39 -30.02 -24.09
N LEU A 46 -20.71 -30.53 -23.05
CA LEU A 46 -20.65 -29.87 -21.75
C LEU A 46 -19.92 -28.53 -21.85
N LEU A 47 -18.77 -28.49 -22.53
CA LEU A 47 -18.00 -27.25 -22.71
C LEU A 47 -18.76 -26.22 -23.53
N ARG A 48 -19.43 -26.65 -24.63
CA ARG A 48 -20.27 -25.76 -25.43
C ARG A 48 -21.43 -25.17 -24.62
N GLN A 49 -22.02 -25.98 -23.74
CA GLN A 49 -23.11 -25.55 -22.89
C GLN A 49 -22.62 -24.46 -21.88
N VAL A 50 -21.49 -24.67 -21.20
CA VAL A 50 -20.92 -23.68 -20.26
C VAL A 50 -20.51 -22.38 -20.93
N VAL A 51 -20.05 -22.43 -22.19
CA VAL A 51 -19.65 -21.24 -22.95
C VAL A 51 -20.83 -20.50 -23.54
N SER A 52 -21.99 -21.18 -23.72
CA SER A 52 -23.18 -20.61 -24.32
C SER A 52 -23.69 -19.39 -23.55
N PRO A 53 -24.17 -18.35 -24.26
CA PRO A 53 -24.90 -17.25 -23.64
C PRO A 53 -26.18 -17.69 -22.91
N SER A 54 -26.77 -18.84 -23.30
CA SER A 54 -27.98 -19.40 -22.67
C SER A 54 -27.71 -20.26 -21.44
N TRP A 55 -26.42 -20.33 -20.97
CA TRP A 55 -26.06 -21.04 -19.75
C TRP A 55 -26.75 -20.39 -18.55
N PRO A 56 -27.59 -21.13 -17.78
CA PRO A 56 -28.45 -20.51 -16.77
C PRO A 56 -27.71 -20.20 -15.45
N PHE A 57 -26.49 -20.68 -15.29
CA PHE A 57 -25.74 -20.52 -14.06
C PHE A 57 -24.67 -19.43 -14.16
N GLU A 58 -24.36 -18.78 -13.05
CA GLU A 58 -23.31 -17.79 -12.98
C GLU A 58 -21.95 -18.40 -13.32
N THR A 59 -21.18 -17.70 -14.13
CA THR A 59 -19.88 -18.16 -14.61
C THR A 59 -18.86 -17.04 -14.37
N THR A 60 -17.84 -17.32 -13.56
CA THR A 60 -16.74 -16.36 -13.34
C THR A 60 -15.91 -16.16 -14.63
N LYS A 61 -15.14 -15.08 -14.69
CA LYS A 61 -14.21 -14.85 -15.80
C LYS A 61 -13.28 -16.04 -16.00
N ASP A 62 -12.68 -16.54 -14.90
CA ASP A 62 -11.71 -17.65 -14.94
C ASP A 62 -12.34 -18.96 -15.41
N GLN A 63 -13.54 -19.28 -14.92
CA GLN A 63 -14.28 -20.45 -15.38
C GLN A 63 -14.61 -20.37 -16.87
N ARG A 64 -14.97 -19.19 -17.36
CA ARG A 64 -15.26 -19.00 -18.80
C ARG A 64 -14.01 -19.14 -19.65
N VAL A 65 -12.87 -18.59 -19.22
CA VAL A 65 -11.58 -18.75 -19.90
C VAL A 65 -11.14 -20.20 -19.90
N GLN A 66 -11.28 -20.92 -18.77
CA GLN A 66 -11.01 -22.35 -18.68
C GLN A 66 -11.88 -23.17 -19.63
N ALA A 67 -13.20 -22.89 -19.67
CA ALA A 67 -14.11 -23.57 -20.59
C ALA A 67 -13.75 -23.34 -22.06
N LEU A 68 -13.42 -22.10 -22.45
CA LEU A 68 -13.02 -21.75 -23.81
C LEU A 68 -11.69 -22.45 -24.19
N THR A 69 -10.75 -22.48 -23.28
CA THR A 69 -9.45 -23.14 -23.48
C THR A 69 -9.60 -24.64 -23.68
N LEU A 70 -10.36 -25.31 -22.80
CA LEU A 70 -10.64 -26.75 -22.93
C LEU A 70 -11.46 -27.07 -24.18
N LEU A 71 -12.41 -26.20 -24.55
CA LEU A 71 -13.21 -26.37 -25.77
C LEU A 71 -12.33 -26.26 -27.02
N GLY A 72 -11.44 -25.25 -27.07
CA GLY A 72 -10.47 -25.13 -28.14
C GLY A 72 -9.55 -26.34 -28.24
N ALA A 73 -9.04 -26.83 -27.10
CA ALA A 73 -8.18 -28.01 -27.04
C ALA A 73 -8.90 -29.28 -27.47
N SER A 74 -10.16 -29.47 -27.05
CA SER A 74 -11.02 -30.63 -27.47
C SER A 74 -11.30 -30.60 -28.98
N LEU A 75 -11.63 -29.45 -29.53
CA LEU A 75 -11.85 -29.28 -30.96
C LEU A 75 -10.57 -29.50 -31.79
N ALA A 76 -9.41 -29.12 -31.27
CA ALA A 76 -8.13 -29.40 -31.92
C ALA A 76 -7.86 -30.92 -32.00
N LEU A 77 -8.20 -31.70 -30.95
CA LEU A 77 -8.13 -33.16 -30.97
C LEU A 77 -9.13 -33.77 -31.93
N ALA A 78 -10.32 -33.19 -32.03
CA ALA A 78 -11.35 -33.63 -32.99
C ALA A 78 -11.05 -33.21 -34.45
N GLY A 79 -9.92 -32.56 -34.74
CA GLY A 79 -9.53 -32.09 -36.07
C GLY A 79 -10.28 -30.83 -36.56
N ALA A 80 -11.10 -30.21 -35.76
CA ALA A 80 -11.85 -28.99 -36.08
C ALA A 80 -10.99 -27.71 -35.85
N ARG A 81 -9.94 -27.57 -36.67
CA ARG A 81 -8.90 -26.56 -36.55
C ARG A 81 -9.43 -25.11 -36.41
N ASP A 82 -10.31 -24.71 -37.33
CA ASP A 82 -10.79 -23.31 -37.39
C ASP A 82 -11.65 -22.96 -36.16
N SER A 83 -12.49 -23.91 -35.72
CA SER A 83 -13.25 -23.72 -34.49
C SER A 83 -12.37 -23.70 -33.28
N ALA A 84 -11.34 -24.55 -33.20
CA ALA A 84 -10.36 -24.54 -32.10
C ALA A 84 -9.62 -23.18 -32.03
N LEU A 85 -9.19 -22.67 -33.18
CA LEU A 85 -8.53 -21.38 -33.30
C LEU A 85 -9.42 -20.24 -32.79
N LEU A 86 -10.74 -20.26 -33.18
CA LEU A 86 -11.71 -19.26 -32.72
C LEU A 86 -11.84 -19.25 -31.20
N TYR A 87 -11.98 -20.41 -30.55
CA TYR A 87 -12.14 -20.49 -29.10
C TYR A 87 -10.87 -20.15 -28.34
N PHE A 88 -9.70 -20.53 -28.85
CA PHE A 88 -8.43 -20.09 -28.28
C PHE A 88 -8.27 -18.58 -28.38
N ARG A 89 -8.58 -17.95 -29.51
CA ARG A 89 -8.56 -16.50 -29.65
C ARG A 89 -9.48 -15.82 -28.63
N THR A 90 -10.71 -16.32 -28.50
CA THR A 90 -11.67 -15.78 -27.54
C THR A 90 -11.19 -15.92 -26.09
N ALA A 91 -10.49 -17.01 -25.74
CA ALA A 91 -9.89 -17.20 -24.43
C ALA A 91 -8.77 -16.17 -24.17
N ILE A 92 -7.89 -15.97 -25.14
CA ILE A 92 -6.77 -15.02 -25.10
C ILE A 92 -7.25 -13.56 -25.01
N GLU A 93 -8.29 -13.20 -25.77
CA GLU A 93 -8.93 -11.87 -25.71
C GLU A 93 -9.49 -11.56 -24.31
N ARG A 94 -10.07 -12.58 -23.65
CA ARG A 94 -10.63 -12.42 -22.29
C ARG A 94 -9.57 -12.38 -21.20
N GLU A 95 -8.51 -13.17 -21.36
CA GLU A 95 -7.42 -13.28 -20.40
C GLU A 95 -6.09 -13.46 -21.16
N PRO A 96 -5.39 -12.35 -21.47
CA PRO A 96 -4.13 -12.37 -22.21
C PRO A 96 -2.99 -13.12 -21.52
N PHE A 97 -3.11 -13.35 -20.20
CA PHE A 97 -2.16 -14.18 -19.45
C PHE A 97 -2.38 -15.69 -19.63
N THR A 98 -3.47 -16.10 -20.30
CA THR A 98 -3.75 -17.51 -20.55
C THR A 98 -2.63 -18.16 -21.34
N ASP A 99 -2.16 -19.31 -20.88
CA ASP A 99 -1.20 -20.16 -21.59
C ASP A 99 -1.60 -21.63 -21.44
N LEU A 100 -1.08 -22.49 -22.34
CA LEU A 100 -1.27 -23.92 -22.27
C LEU A 100 -0.04 -24.59 -21.66
N ASP A 101 -0.29 -25.43 -20.67
CA ASP A 101 0.74 -26.25 -20.04
C ASP A 101 1.25 -27.32 -21.01
N ALA A 102 2.54 -27.27 -21.36
CA ALA A 102 3.19 -28.21 -22.27
C ALA A 102 3.16 -29.67 -21.78
N GLN A 103 2.92 -29.92 -20.48
CA GLN A 103 2.78 -31.26 -19.94
C GLN A 103 1.38 -31.84 -20.12
N ARG A 104 0.37 -30.99 -20.29
CA ARG A 104 -1.05 -31.41 -20.37
C ARG A 104 -1.63 -31.38 -21.78
N PHE A 105 -1.02 -30.61 -22.68
CA PHE A 105 -1.52 -30.43 -24.05
C PHE A 105 -0.51 -30.94 -25.08
N THR A 106 -1.03 -31.50 -26.15
CA THR A 106 -0.22 -32.04 -27.25
C THR A 106 0.55 -30.94 -28.01
N PRO A 107 1.67 -31.26 -28.67
CA PRO A 107 2.40 -30.28 -29.51
C PRO A 107 1.53 -29.61 -30.58
N ALA A 108 0.54 -30.33 -31.14
CA ALA A 108 -0.38 -29.77 -32.13
C ALA A 108 -1.32 -28.72 -31.50
N GLN A 109 -1.85 -28.99 -30.32
CA GLN A 109 -2.66 -28.01 -29.57
C GLN A 109 -1.84 -26.77 -29.18
N LEU A 110 -0.63 -26.95 -28.69
CA LEU A 110 0.28 -25.86 -28.37
C LEU A 110 0.63 -25.01 -29.61
N ALA A 111 0.83 -25.65 -30.76
CA ALA A 111 1.12 -24.94 -32.01
C ALA A 111 -0.09 -24.08 -32.44
N LEU A 112 -1.29 -24.65 -32.34
CA LEU A 112 -2.54 -23.95 -32.69
C LEU A 112 -2.85 -22.80 -31.71
N PHE A 113 -2.58 -22.99 -30.41
CA PHE A 113 -2.71 -21.93 -29.42
C PHE A 113 -1.73 -20.78 -29.66
N ARG A 114 -0.47 -21.10 -30.00
CA ARG A 114 0.53 -20.08 -30.40
C ARG A 114 0.12 -19.32 -31.66
N GLU A 115 -0.52 -20.00 -32.61
CA GLU A 115 -1.10 -19.35 -33.79
C GLU A 115 -2.24 -18.41 -33.40
N ALA A 116 -3.15 -18.85 -32.49
CA ALA A 116 -4.21 -18.01 -31.94
C ALA A 116 -3.66 -16.74 -31.26
N ARG A 117 -2.57 -16.88 -30.48
CA ARG A 117 -1.91 -15.72 -29.86
C ARG A 117 -1.35 -14.74 -30.89
N ARG A 118 -0.76 -15.22 -31.99
CA ARG A 118 -0.26 -14.34 -33.06
C ARG A 118 -1.38 -13.61 -33.80
N LEU A 119 -2.54 -14.21 -33.91
CA LEU A 119 -3.72 -13.63 -34.58
C LEU A 119 -4.57 -12.74 -33.66
N THR A 120 -4.23 -12.68 -32.38
CA THR A 120 -5.00 -11.93 -31.37
C THR A 120 -4.06 -10.97 -30.64
N PHE A 121 -4.28 -9.66 -30.80
CA PHE A 121 -3.52 -8.69 -30.03
C PHE A 121 -4.35 -8.23 -28.83
N ALA A 122 -3.78 -8.44 -27.66
CA ALA A 122 -4.33 -7.95 -26.41
C ALA A 122 -3.20 -7.60 -25.44
N VAL A 123 -3.49 -6.60 -24.60
CA VAL A 123 -2.62 -6.12 -23.51
C VAL A 123 -3.35 -6.29 -22.20
N ALA A 124 -2.68 -6.79 -21.19
CA ALA A 124 -3.25 -6.84 -19.84
C ALA A 124 -2.18 -6.53 -18.78
N ALA A 125 -2.67 -6.16 -17.60
CA ALA A 125 -1.88 -6.02 -16.40
C ALA A 125 -2.59 -6.76 -15.26
N ARG A 126 -1.82 -7.44 -14.40
CA ARG A 126 -2.40 -8.08 -13.21
C ARG A 126 -2.77 -7.01 -12.18
N PRO A 127 -3.87 -7.20 -11.44
CA PRO A 127 -4.15 -6.37 -10.25
C PRO A 127 -2.96 -6.37 -9.31
N VAL A 128 -2.67 -5.22 -8.74
CA VAL A 128 -1.59 -5.10 -7.76
C VAL A 128 -2.03 -5.78 -6.47
N ALA A 129 -1.20 -6.69 -5.96
CA ALA A 129 -1.45 -7.29 -4.65
C ALA A 129 -1.20 -6.28 -3.53
N ALA A 130 -1.89 -6.45 -2.40
CA ALA A 130 -1.58 -5.68 -1.20
C ALA A 130 -0.16 -6.02 -0.73
N VAL A 131 0.70 -5.02 -0.63
CA VAL A 131 2.10 -5.20 -0.26
C VAL A 131 2.62 -3.99 0.50
N ARG A 132 3.52 -4.26 1.46
CA ARG A 132 4.35 -3.26 2.13
C ARG A 132 5.75 -3.35 1.57
N VAL A 133 6.34 -2.22 1.21
CA VAL A 133 7.62 -2.15 0.52
C VAL A 133 8.51 -1.11 1.19
N ASP A 134 9.71 -1.51 1.53
CA ASP A 134 10.77 -0.57 1.90
C ASP A 134 11.45 -0.05 0.61
N PRO A 135 11.22 1.21 0.22
CA PRO A 135 11.74 1.74 -1.05
C PRO A 135 13.26 1.75 -1.14
N ARG A 136 13.98 1.55 -0.02
CA ARG A 136 15.44 1.52 0.02
C ARG A 136 16.00 0.17 -0.43
N THR A 137 15.29 -0.91 -0.20
CA THR A 137 15.77 -2.29 -0.39
C THR A 137 14.88 -3.12 -1.30
N GLU A 138 13.63 -2.74 -1.47
CA GLU A 138 12.62 -3.52 -2.16
C GLU A 138 12.04 -2.76 -3.35
N ARG A 139 11.37 -3.49 -4.24
CA ARG A 139 10.70 -2.96 -5.43
C ARG A 139 9.30 -3.55 -5.53
N VAL A 140 8.35 -2.73 -5.90
CA VAL A 140 7.04 -3.19 -6.36
C VAL A 140 7.17 -3.70 -7.77
N THR A 141 6.61 -4.88 -8.05
CA THR A 141 6.65 -5.46 -9.40
C THR A 141 5.25 -5.47 -10.00
N PHE A 142 5.08 -4.82 -11.13
CA PHE A 142 3.86 -4.86 -11.93
C PHE A 142 4.02 -5.90 -13.03
N THR A 143 3.12 -6.88 -13.07
CA THR A 143 3.13 -7.89 -14.13
C THR A 143 2.21 -7.46 -15.26
N VAL A 144 2.76 -7.29 -16.44
CA VAL A 144 2.04 -6.92 -17.66
C VAL A 144 2.25 -7.98 -18.74
N VAL A 145 1.40 -8.04 -19.74
CA VAL A 145 1.53 -8.99 -20.84
C VAL A 145 1.10 -8.38 -22.15
N THR A 146 1.80 -8.76 -23.22
CA THR A 146 1.35 -8.66 -24.62
C THR A 146 1.22 -10.06 -25.20
N THR A 147 0.22 -10.31 -26.02
CA THR A 147 -0.01 -11.64 -26.59
C THR A 147 1.04 -12.05 -27.61
N HIS A 148 1.71 -11.09 -28.25
CA HIS A 148 2.84 -11.26 -29.14
C HIS A 148 3.69 -9.98 -29.20
N ALA A 149 4.76 -9.98 -29.98
CA ALA A 149 5.71 -8.86 -30.07
C ALA A 149 5.01 -7.52 -30.37
N ALA A 150 5.19 -6.56 -29.48
CA ALA A 150 4.56 -5.24 -29.52
C ALA A 150 5.50 -4.17 -28.95
N ALA A 151 5.38 -2.95 -29.46
CA ALA A 151 5.91 -1.78 -28.77
C ALA A 151 5.02 -1.53 -27.53
N LEU A 152 5.61 -1.66 -26.34
CA LEU A 152 4.90 -1.55 -25.06
C LEU A 152 5.39 -0.30 -24.32
N ARG A 153 4.45 0.44 -23.75
CA ARG A 153 4.69 1.56 -22.85
C ARG A 153 3.89 1.39 -21.58
N VAL A 154 4.56 1.42 -20.44
CA VAL A 154 3.97 1.32 -19.10
C VAL A 154 4.18 2.62 -18.37
N GLU A 155 3.11 3.28 -17.99
CA GLU A 155 3.12 4.56 -17.29
C GLU A 155 2.40 4.45 -15.96
N LEU A 156 2.94 5.14 -14.96
CA LEU A 156 2.31 5.38 -13.68
C LEU A 156 1.76 6.81 -13.64
N ARG A 157 0.52 6.97 -13.20
CA ARG A 157 -0.17 8.27 -13.13
C ARG A 157 -0.92 8.40 -11.81
N PRO A 158 -0.82 9.51 -11.08
CA PRO A 158 -1.78 9.80 -10.03
C PRO A 158 -3.16 10.07 -10.68
N VAL A 159 -4.22 9.53 -10.07
CA VAL A 159 -5.60 9.76 -10.57
C VAL A 159 -5.99 11.23 -10.47
N LEU A 160 -5.50 11.92 -9.44
CA LEU A 160 -5.64 13.35 -9.27
C LEU A 160 -4.32 14.03 -9.68
N GLY A 161 -4.31 14.67 -10.83
CA GLY A 161 -3.13 15.38 -11.33
C GLY A 161 -2.79 15.04 -12.79
N GLN A 162 -1.77 15.74 -13.34
CA GLN A 162 -1.34 15.56 -14.73
C GLN A 162 0.04 14.88 -14.85
N ALA A 163 0.67 14.53 -13.73
CA ALA A 163 1.97 13.89 -13.73
C ALA A 163 1.91 12.50 -14.35
N ARG A 164 2.96 12.12 -15.10
CA ARG A 164 3.09 10.82 -15.74
C ARG A 164 4.54 10.37 -15.64
N TRP A 165 4.73 9.13 -15.23
CA TRP A 165 6.07 8.54 -15.11
C TRP A 165 6.13 7.26 -15.93
N VAL A 166 7.05 7.22 -16.89
CA VAL A 166 7.30 6.04 -17.72
C VAL A 166 8.13 5.06 -16.91
N LEU A 167 7.56 3.90 -16.61
CA LEU A 167 8.25 2.81 -15.91
C LEU A 167 8.96 1.88 -16.89
N PHE A 168 8.37 1.69 -18.08
CA PHE A 168 8.96 0.89 -19.15
C PHE A 168 8.53 1.41 -20.52
N GLU A 169 9.45 1.41 -21.46
CA GLU A 169 9.19 1.67 -22.87
C GLU A 169 10.14 0.79 -23.72
N GLY A 170 9.56 -0.03 -24.59
CA GLY A 170 10.36 -0.94 -25.43
C GLY A 170 9.53 -2.03 -26.08
N VAL A 171 10.18 -2.99 -26.71
CA VAL A 171 9.54 -4.16 -27.29
C VAL A 171 9.28 -5.20 -26.20
N ASN A 172 8.08 -5.78 -26.22
CA ASN A 172 7.68 -6.86 -25.33
C ASN A 172 7.00 -7.99 -26.12
N ASP A 173 7.25 -9.22 -25.69
CA ASP A 173 6.58 -10.42 -26.20
C ASP A 173 6.28 -11.36 -25.03
N GLY A 174 5.02 -11.54 -24.70
CA GLY A 174 4.58 -12.31 -23.54
C GLY A 174 4.58 -11.54 -22.23
N PRO A 175 4.61 -12.26 -21.09
CA PRO A 175 4.62 -11.68 -19.74
C PRO A 175 5.91 -10.92 -19.46
N ARG A 176 5.81 -9.79 -18.76
CA ARG A 176 6.93 -8.97 -18.29
C ARG A 176 6.68 -8.45 -16.89
N GLU A 177 7.72 -8.45 -16.10
CA GLU A 177 7.77 -7.78 -14.81
C GLU A 177 8.38 -6.40 -14.96
N VAL A 178 7.68 -5.37 -14.47
CA VAL A 178 8.10 -3.98 -14.48
C VAL A 178 8.30 -3.54 -13.03
N PRO A 179 9.56 -3.42 -12.56
CA PRO A 179 9.84 -3.01 -11.19
C PRO A 179 9.68 -1.50 -11.02
N TRP A 180 9.20 -1.09 -9.85
CA TRP A 180 9.13 0.29 -9.41
C TRP A 180 9.59 0.40 -7.94
N ASP A 181 10.44 1.37 -7.65
CA ASP A 181 11.01 1.58 -6.32
C ASP A 181 10.17 2.50 -5.41
N GLY A 182 9.01 2.95 -5.89
CA GLY A 182 8.19 3.89 -5.15
C GLY A 182 8.69 5.34 -5.20
N LEU A 183 9.74 5.60 -5.97
CA LEU A 183 10.31 6.94 -6.11
C LEU A 183 9.83 7.60 -7.41
N LEU A 184 9.83 8.92 -7.38
CA LEU A 184 9.70 9.77 -8.54
C LEU A 184 11.07 9.97 -9.21
N PRO A 185 11.13 10.50 -10.45
CA PRO A 185 12.41 10.79 -11.12
C PRO A 185 13.34 11.76 -10.36
N ASN A 186 12.81 12.55 -9.44
CA ASN A 186 13.57 13.45 -8.56
C ASN A 186 14.03 12.77 -7.25
N ALA A 187 13.95 11.44 -7.16
CA ALA A 187 14.32 10.62 -6.02
C ALA A 187 13.50 10.87 -4.73
N HIS A 188 12.35 11.54 -4.83
CA HIS A 188 11.40 11.66 -3.71
C HIS A 188 10.40 10.50 -3.74
N LEU A 189 9.88 10.14 -2.57
CA LEU A 189 8.78 9.17 -2.48
C LEU A 189 7.57 9.68 -3.28
N ALA A 190 6.92 8.80 -4.01
CA ALA A 190 5.68 9.11 -4.68
C ALA A 190 4.62 9.52 -3.63
N PRO A 191 3.88 10.62 -3.81
CA PRO A 191 2.91 11.10 -2.83
C PRO A 191 1.84 10.03 -2.52
N PRO A 192 1.29 9.98 -1.31
CA PRO A 192 0.18 9.10 -1.01
C PRO A 192 -1.05 9.51 -1.84
N GLY A 193 -1.81 8.51 -2.31
CA GLY A 193 -2.98 8.75 -3.14
C GLY A 193 -3.36 7.56 -4.00
N ARG A 194 -4.33 7.77 -4.89
CA ARG A 194 -4.77 6.77 -5.86
C ARG A 194 -3.98 6.91 -7.16
N TYR A 195 -3.51 5.78 -7.67
CA TYR A 195 -2.70 5.68 -8.88
C TYR A 195 -3.35 4.80 -9.93
N GLU A 196 -3.06 5.10 -11.18
CA GLU A 196 -3.36 4.32 -12.36
C GLU A 196 -2.05 3.83 -12.97
N LEU A 197 -1.92 2.52 -13.15
CA LEU A 197 -0.93 1.91 -14.02
C LEU A 197 -1.56 1.79 -15.40
N ALA A 198 -1.13 2.61 -16.34
CA ALA A 198 -1.59 2.59 -17.73
C ALA A 198 -0.57 1.80 -18.57
N VAL A 199 -1.06 0.77 -19.27
CA VAL A 199 -0.26 -0.08 -20.15
C VAL A 199 -0.82 0.07 -21.55
N VAL A 200 0.01 0.52 -22.49
CA VAL A 200 -0.37 0.72 -23.89
C VAL A 200 0.59 -0.09 -24.76
N GLY A 201 0.03 -0.95 -25.59
CA GLY A 201 0.78 -1.75 -26.54
C GLY A 201 0.37 -1.48 -27.99
N ARG A 202 1.31 -1.55 -28.90
CA ARG A 202 1.04 -1.54 -30.35
C ARG A 202 1.66 -2.77 -30.99
N SER A 203 0.82 -3.62 -31.56
CA SER A 203 1.25 -4.82 -32.27
C SER A 203 2.19 -4.49 -33.42
N GLN A 204 3.32 -5.18 -33.46
CA GLN A 204 4.24 -5.12 -34.60
C GLN A 204 3.71 -5.94 -35.79
N LEU A 205 2.89 -6.98 -35.52
CA LEU A 205 2.36 -7.88 -36.55
C LEU A 205 1.07 -7.36 -37.15
N LEU A 206 0.14 -6.89 -36.32
CA LEU A 206 -1.23 -6.52 -36.74
C LEU A 206 -1.42 -5.01 -36.88
N GLY A 207 -0.49 -4.19 -36.43
CA GLY A 207 -0.47 -2.74 -36.59
C GLY A 207 -1.46 -1.96 -35.73
N HIS A 208 -2.34 -2.62 -34.97
CA HIS A 208 -3.30 -1.95 -34.07
C HIS A 208 -2.80 -1.89 -32.62
N SER A 209 -3.43 -1.05 -31.84
CA SER A 209 -3.07 -0.80 -30.45
C SER A 209 -4.16 -1.32 -29.49
N ASP A 210 -3.75 -1.73 -28.30
CA ASP A 210 -4.61 -2.08 -27.20
C ASP A 210 -4.05 -1.52 -25.90
N SER A 211 -4.89 -1.39 -24.84
CA SER A 211 -4.47 -0.82 -23.56
C SER A 211 -5.19 -1.47 -22.39
N ALA A 212 -4.46 -1.55 -21.28
CA ALA A 212 -4.99 -2.00 -19.99
C ALA A 212 -4.71 -0.96 -18.91
N ARG A 213 -5.57 -0.93 -17.89
CA ARG A 213 -5.43 -0.04 -16.74
C ARG A 213 -5.67 -0.81 -15.45
N VAL A 214 -4.81 -0.55 -14.47
CA VAL A 214 -4.93 -1.11 -13.12
C VAL A 214 -4.84 0.03 -12.13
N TYR A 215 -5.72 0.04 -11.13
CA TYR A 215 -5.77 1.06 -10.11
C TYR A 215 -5.31 0.48 -8.77
N PHE A 216 -4.57 1.30 -8.01
CA PHE A 216 -4.15 0.98 -6.66
C PHE A 216 -4.06 2.25 -5.82
N THR A 217 -4.05 2.09 -4.50
CA THR A 217 -3.78 3.17 -3.54
C THR A 217 -2.38 3.00 -2.98
N LEU A 218 -1.70 4.12 -2.83
CA LEU A 218 -0.40 4.24 -2.18
C LEU A 218 -0.57 5.02 -0.89
N ALA A 219 -0.12 4.47 0.22
CA ALA A 219 -0.04 5.16 1.50
C ALA A 219 1.40 5.10 2.04
N HIS A 220 1.74 6.04 2.91
CA HIS A 220 3.01 6.07 3.62
C HIS A 220 2.79 5.61 5.06
N GLU A 221 3.59 4.68 5.51
CA GLU A 221 3.63 4.25 6.90
C GLU A 221 4.98 4.68 7.49
N THR A 222 4.95 5.75 8.29
CA THR A 222 6.11 6.28 8.98
C THR A 222 6.04 5.91 10.46
N PRO A 223 7.13 5.45 11.09
CA PRO A 223 7.17 5.23 12.53
C PRO A 223 6.72 6.48 13.30
N PRO A 224 6.07 6.35 14.46
CA PRO A 224 5.56 7.48 15.21
C PRO A 224 6.68 8.46 15.54
N LEU A 225 6.46 9.73 15.20
CA LEU A 225 7.40 10.80 15.47
C LEU A 225 7.35 11.18 16.95
N GLU A 226 8.46 11.66 17.48
CA GLU A 226 8.57 12.18 18.83
C GLU A 226 8.14 13.65 18.85
N ASP A 227 7.39 14.02 19.88
CA ASP A 227 7.01 15.41 20.10
C ASP A 227 8.21 16.22 20.56
N THR A 228 8.30 17.47 20.12
CA THR A 228 9.30 18.41 20.59
C THR A 228 8.99 18.88 22.00
N VAL A 229 10.06 19.13 22.78
CA VAL A 229 9.91 19.73 24.10
C VAL A 229 9.31 21.14 23.92
N PRO A 230 8.21 21.46 24.62
CA PRO A 230 7.52 22.75 24.47
C PRO A 230 8.39 23.93 24.93
N ASP A 231 7.99 25.13 24.54
CA ASP A 231 8.62 26.36 24.99
C ASP A 231 8.55 26.52 26.52
N LEU A 232 9.66 26.96 27.13
CA LEU A 232 9.68 27.24 28.54
C LEU A 232 8.80 28.48 28.83
N GLY A 233 7.73 28.23 29.58
CA GLY A 233 6.82 29.27 30.03
C GLY A 233 7.39 30.10 31.19
N PRO A 234 6.72 31.20 31.58
CA PRO A 234 7.14 32.00 32.72
C PRO A 234 7.22 31.22 34.04
N ALA A 235 6.47 30.12 34.18
CA ALA A 235 6.50 29.24 35.35
C ALA A 235 7.76 28.37 35.41
N ASP A 236 8.36 28.09 34.24
CA ASP A 236 9.53 27.23 34.09
C ASP A 236 10.87 27.99 34.23
N LEU A 237 10.79 29.33 34.27
CA LEU A 237 11.93 30.21 34.33
C LEU A 237 12.03 30.88 35.70
N LEU A 238 13.27 31.05 36.17
CA LEU A 238 13.52 31.80 37.39
C LEU A 238 13.32 33.31 37.16
N PRO A 239 12.88 34.07 38.16
CA PRO A 239 12.75 35.49 38.02
C PRO A 239 14.10 36.14 37.79
N GLU A 240 14.27 36.78 36.62
CA GLU A 240 15.55 37.45 36.26
C GLU A 240 15.73 38.79 36.97
N ARG A 241 14.65 39.35 37.50
CA ARG A 241 14.63 40.58 38.30
C ARG A 241 13.87 40.38 39.59
N PHE A 242 14.40 40.84 40.68
CA PHE A 242 13.78 40.77 41.97
C PHE A 242 12.95 42.04 42.23
N ARG A 243 11.66 41.86 42.60
CA ARG A 243 10.80 42.92 43.11
C ARG A 243 10.51 42.68 44.58
N PRO A 244 10.70 43.68 45.47
CA PRO A 244 10.55 43.46 46.92
C PRO A 244 9.18 42.94 47.39
N SER A 245 8.15 43.16 46.59
CA SER A 245 6.75 42.75 46.87
C SER A 245 6.47 41.27 46.62
N ASP A 246 7.29 40.57 45.85
CA ASP A 246 6.95 39.26 45.28
C ASP A 246 7.75 38.09 45.86
N GLY A 247 8.56 38.31 46.91
CA GLY A 247 9.51 37.35 47.43
C GLY A 247 8.95 35.98 47.82
N ARG A 248 7.66 35.87 48.19
CA ARG A 248 7.00 34.59 48.45
C ARG A 248 6.62 33.86 47.14
N HIS A 249 6.21 34.58 46.13
CA HIS A 249 5.91 34.03 44.83
C HIS A 249 7.16 33.57 44.09
N ASP A 250 8.29 34.25 44.27
CA ASP A 250 9.56 33.90 43.65
C ASP A 250 10.17 32.62 44.26
N LEU A 251 9.96 32.38 45.55
CA LEU A 251 10.36 31.11 46.19
C LEU A 251 9.56 29.90 45.63
N LEU A 252 8.26 30.06 45.48
CA LEU A 252 7.39 29.00 44.93
C LEU A 252 7.70 28.74 43.46
N ARG A 253 7.99 29.78 42.68
CA ARG A 253 8.45 29.64 41.28
C ARG A 253 9.77 28.88 41.19
N GLY A 254 10.75 29.18 42.08
CA GLY A 254 12.04 28.49 42.11
C GLY A 254 11.92 26.98 42.32
N LEU A 255 10.96 26.56 43.17
CA LEU A 255 10.66 25.14 43.40
C LEU A 255 9.99 24.45 42.18
N GLY A 256 9.03 25.15 41.50
CA GLY A 256 8.36 24.63 40.29
C GLY A 256 9.35 24.46 39.13
N VAL A 257 10.27 25.39 38.97
CA VAL A 257 11.33 25.38 37.97
C VAL A 257 12.30 24.20 38.15
N ALA A 258 12.61 23.82 39.38
CA ALA A 258 13.44 22.66 39.65
C ALA A 258 12.82 21.35 39.12
N ALA A 259 11.52 21.20 39.22
CA ALA A 259 10.80 20.03 38.75
C ALA A 259 10.78 19.93 37.19
N SER A 260 10.59 21.06 36.48
CA SER A 260 10.59 21.07 35.02
C SER A 260 11.95 20.73 34.39
N ALA A 261 13.05 21.11 35.04
CA ALA A 261 14.40 20.77 34.60
C ALA A 261 14.67 19.25 34.60
N VAL A 262 14.14 18.54 35.61
CA VAL A 262 14.23 17.07 35.66
C VAL A 262 13.42 16.43 34.53
N ALA A 263 12.23 16.95 34.25
CA ALA A 263 11.38 16.46 33.17
C ALA A 263 12.06 16.63 31.78
N ILE A 264 12.64 17.79 31.49
CA ILE A 264 13.37 18.05 30.24
C ILE A 264 14.57 17.10 30.10
N SER A 265 15.33 16.89 31.16
CA SER A 265 16.49 15.99 31.14
C SER A 265 16.09 14.54 30.91
N SER A 266 14.96 14.09 31.45
CA SER A 266 14.44 12.74 31.24
C SER A 266 13.96 12.50 29.81
N VAL A 267 13.31 13.50 29.17
CA VAL A 267 12.89 13.44 27.77
C VAL A 267 14.11 13.41 26.84
N ALA A 268 15.12 14.27 27.10
CA ALA A 268 16.35 14.32 26.29
C ALA A 268 17.12 12.99 26.32
N ALA A 269 17.08 12.27 27.45
CA ALA A 269 17.73 10.96 27.64
C ALA A 269 16.86 9.76 27.24
N ASN A 270 15.67 10.00 26.65
CA ASN A 270 14.73 8.93 26.29
C ASN A 270 14.34 8.01 27.48
N GLY A 271 14.27 8.61 28.69
CA GLY A 271 13.99 7.90 29.94
C GLY A 271 15.20 7.24 30.61
N ASP A 272 16.35 7.15 29.95
CA ASP A 272 17.57 6.57 30.51
C ASP A 272 18.56 7.69 30.89
N LEU A 273 18.46 8.12 32.15
CA LEU A 273 19.41 9.06 32.76
C LEU A 273 20.64 8.29 33.21
N GLY A 274 21.61 8.11 32.32
CA GLY A 274 22.96 7.63 32.71
C GLY A 274 23.57 8.48 33.82
N SER A 275 24.70 8.03 34.40
CA SER A 275 25.40 8.71 35.54
C SER A 275 25.66 10.20 35.27
N SER A 276 25.99 10.57 34.03
CA SER A 276 26.24 11.96 33.62
C SER A 276 24.95 12.80 33.56
N GLY A 277 23.83 12.22 33.15
CA GLY A 277 22.52 12.89 33.13
C GLY A 277 21.94 13.13 34.53
N ARG A 278 22.18 12.20 35.48
CA ARG A 278 21.82 12.38 36.90
C ARG A 278 22.66 13.48 37.58
N ALA A 279 23.97 13.54 37.32
CA ALA A 279 24.83 14.59 37.84
C ALA A 279 24.39 15.98 37.33
N LEU A 280 24.00 16.08 36.07
CA LEU A 280 23.54 17.33 35.44
C LEU A 280 22.19 17.76 36.01
N SER A 281 21.25 16.84 36.23
CA SER A 281 19.93 17.14 36.81
C SER A 281 20.04 17.55 38.29
N ILE A 282 20.88 16.91 39.09
CA ILE A 282 21.12 17.27 40.46
C ILE A 282 21.81 18.65 40.58
N GLY A 283 22.77 18.95 39.70
CA GLY A 283 23.40 20.25 39.62
C GLY A 283 22.44 21.38 39.31
N VAL A 284 21.53 21.16 38.36
CA VAL A 284 20.49 22.14 37.94
C VAL A 284 19.47 22.38 39.05
N VAL A 285 19.01 21.32 39.74
CA VAL A 285 18.08 21.45 40.90
C VAL A 285 18.74 22.18 42.08
N GLY A 286 20.00 21.86 42.38
CA GLY A 286 20.73 22.50 43.44
C GLY A 286 20.94 24.01 43.21
N THR A 287 21.38 24.38 42.02
CA THR A 287 21.62 25.80 41.68
C THR A 287 20.32 26.61 41.61
N ALA A 288 19.22 26.03 41.17
CA ALA A 288 17.93 26.69 41.14
C ALA A 288 17.37 26.98 42.55
N ALA A 289 17.51 26.04 43.47
CA ALA A 289 17.11 26.24 44.88
C ALA A 289 17.91 27.30 45.56
N ILE A 290 19.25 27.33 45.37
CA ILE A 290 20.15 28.34 45.96
C ILE A 290 19.85 29.74 45.38
N ALA A 291 19.63 29.85 44.08
CA ALA A 291 19.27 31.11 43.41
C ALA A 291 17.92 31.67 43.88
N GLY A 292 16.92 30.80 44.15
CA GLY A 292 15.63 31.19 44.71
C GLY A 292 15.75 31.75 46.14
N VAL A 293 16.58 31.14 46.99
CA VAL A 293 16.84 31.57 48.38
C VAL A 293 17.63 32.86 48.42
N THR A 294 18.66 33.04 47.60
CA THR A 294 19.45 34.26 47.51
C THR A 294 18.62 35.46 47.01
N ALA A 295 17.72 35.24 46.06
CA ALA A 295 16.77 36.26 45.61
C ALA A 295 15.80 36.69 46.73
N PHE A 296 15.34 35.76 47.56
CA PHE A 296 14.49 36.03 48.72
C PHE A 296 15.20 36.88 49.80
N LEU A 297 16.46 36.64 50.03
CA LEU A 297 17.26 37.32 51.10
C LEU A 297 17.79 38.70 50.71
N SER A 298 17.87 39.06 49.43
CA SER A 298 18.46 40.31 48.92
C SER A 298 17.46 41.46 48.74
N THR A 299 16.62 41.72 49.73
CA THR A 299 15.59 42.77 49.68
C THR A 299 16.12 44.18 49.57
N ARG A 300 15.67 44.99 48.62
CA ARG A 300 15.25 46.41 48.63
C ARG A 300 15.37 47.23 47.34
N ARG A 301 15.92 46.68 46.24
CA ARG A 301 15.92 47.38 44.94
C ARG A 301 15.72 46.38 43.81
N GLU A 302 15.02 46.80 42.74
CA GLU A 302 14.99 46.01 41.51
C GLU A 302 16.42 45.72 41.07
N ARG A 303 16.87 44.49 41.30
CA ARG A 303 18.20 44.06 40.92
C ARG A 303 18.06 42.87 39.94
N ALA A 304 18.83 42.93 38.84
CA ALA A 304 19.02 41.73 38.03
C ALA A 304 19.68 40.65 38.89
N VAL A 305 19.22 39.40 38.75
CA VAL A 305 19.80 38.24 39.44
C VAL A 305 20.62 37.46 38.41
N PRO A 306 21.95 37.71 38.33
CA PRO A 306 22.81 37.12 37.30
C PRO A 306 22.77 35.58 37.30
N ALA A 307 22.69 34.97 38.48
CA ALA A 307 22.59 33.52 38.63
C ALA A 307 21.33 32.95 37.98
N ASN A 308 20.16 33.63 38.11
CA ASN A 308 18.91 33.20 37.51
C ASN A 308 18.93 33.40 35.98
N ILE A 309 19.55 34.48 35.50
CA ILE A 309 19.72 34.72 34.07
C ILE A 309 20.56 33.62 33.45
N GLU A 310 21.66 33.25 34.08
CA GLU A 310 22.56 32.20 33.58
C GLU A 310 21.86 30.82 33.63
N GLU A 311 21.15 30.54 34.71
CA GLU A 311 20.37 29.31 34.82
C GLU A 311 19.25 29.23 33.76
N ASN A 312 18.54 30.32 33.51
CA ASN A 312 17.54 30.38 32.46
C ASN A 312 18.14 30.17 31.07
N LYS A 313 19.33 30.72 30.80
CA LYS A 313 20.06 30.46 29.54
C LYS A 313 20.41 28.97 29.44
N ARG A 314 20.91 28.32 30.50
CA ARG A 314 21.21 26.88 30.50
C ARG A 314 19.95 26.06 30.19
N ARG A 315 18.82 26.38 30.80
CA ARG A 315 17.54 25.69 30.57
C ARG A 315 17.10 25.78 29.12
N ARG A 316 17.15 27.00 28.55
CA ARG A 316 16.85 27.21 27.13
C ARG A 316 17.82 26.40 26.25
N ALA A 317 19.11 26.46 26.55
CA ALA A 317 20.11 25.69 25.80
C ALA A 317 19.87 24.16 25.90
N THR A 318 19.55 23.65 27.09
CA THR A 318 19.27 22.23 27.31
C THR A 318 18.04 21.80 26.49
N ARG A 319 16.96 22.60 26.50
CA ARG A 319 15.78 22.37 25.69
C ARG A 319 16.13 22.35 24.19
N ASP A 320 16.91 23.32 23.74
CA ASP A 320 17.27 23.44 22.32
C ASP A 320 18.12 22.23 21.87
N VAL A 321 19.04 21.77 22.70
CA VAL A 321 19.81 20.54 22.45
C VAL A 321 18.89 19.32 22.39
N ALA A 322 17.92 19.21 23.30
CA ALA A 322 16.93 18.13 23.30
C ALA A 322 16.10 18.14 22.00
N ASN A 323 15.62 19.30 21.58
CA ASN A 323 14.86 19.44 20.35
C ASN A 323 15.67 19.12 19.09
N VAL A 324 16.95 19.48 19.06
CA VAL A 324 17.86 19.07 17.97
C VAL A 324 18.03 17.56 17.94
N ALA A 325 18.15 16.91 19.09
CA ALA A 325 18.26 15.45 19.18
C ALA A 325 16.97 14.76 18.72
N ILE A 326 15.79 15.26 19.14
CA ILE A 326 14.47 14.79 18.69
C ILE A 326 14.34 14.96 17.17
N ALA A 327 14.69 16.13 16.64
CA ALA A 327 14.63 16.39 15.20
C ALA A 327 15.49 15.39 14.39
N ARG A 328 16.70 15.04 14.89
CA ARG A 328 17.56 14.03 14.27
C ARG A 328 16.92 12.65 14.28
N ARG A 329 16.34 12.21 15.43
CA ARG A 329 15.64 10.92 15.51
C ARG A 329 14.41 10.90 14.61
N ASN A 330 13.64 11.99 14.57
CA ASN A 330 12.49 12.11 13.69
C ASN A 330 12.89 12.06 12.20
N ALA A 331 14.00 12.69 11.83
CA ALA A 331 14.53 12.58 10.47
C ALA A 331 14.91 11.13 10.10
N GLN A 332 15.51 10.39 11.06
CA GLN A 332 15.79 8.97 10.88
C GLN A 332 14.52 8.13 10.72
N LYS A 333 13.47 8.42 11.52
CA LYS A 333 12.16 7.75 11.41
C LYS A 333 11.47 8.05 10.08
N VAL A 334 11.51 9.30 9.62
CA VAL A 334 11.00 9.67 8.29
C VAL A 334 11.74 8.94 7.18
N ALA A 335 13.07 8.79 7.31
CA ALA A 335 13.85 8.00 6.36
C ALA A 335 13.51 6.50 6.38
N GLN A 336 12.82 6.00 7.42
CA GLN A 336 12.32 4.62 7.53
C GLN A 336 10.88 4.45 7.04
N THR A 337 10.30 5.46 6.38
CA THR A 337 8.96 5.37 5.80
C THR A 337 8.89 4.20 4.83
N THR A 338 7.88 3.34 5.01
CA THR A 338 7.52 2.26 4.11
C THR A 338 6.32 2.65 3.27
N LEU A 339 6.21 2.06 2.08
CA LEU A 339 5.07 2.23 1.19
C LEU A 339 4.08 1.10 1.42
N VAL A 340 2.81 1.45 1.59
CA VAL A 340 1.70 0.49 1.65
C VAL A 340 0.92 0.65 0.35
N ILE A 341 0.88 -0.43 -0.43
CA ILE A 341 0.15 -0.49 -1.69
C ILE A 341 -1.02 -1.43 -1.51
N GLU A 342 -2.20 -0.98 -1.88
CA GLU A 342 -3.41 -1.76 -1.82
C GLU A 342 -4.15 -1.70 -3.16
N PRO A 343 -4.76 -2.82 -3.61
CA PRO A 343 -5.57 -2.80 -4.81
C PRO A 343 -6.74 -1.83 -4.62
N ALA A 344 -6.86 -0.85 -5.49
CA ALA A 344 -8.05 -0.03 -5.50
C ALA A 344 -9.15 -0.82 -6.20
N GLY A 345 -10.21 -1.18 -5.48
CA GLY A 345 -11.37 -1.83 -6.06
C GLY A 345 -11.80 -1.06 -7.31
N GLY A 346 -11.89 -1.76 -8.44
CA GLY A 346 -12.27 -1.14 -9.70
C GLY A 346 -13.67 -0.59 -9.58
N VAL A 347 -13.80 0.73 -9.57
CA VAL A 347 -14.99 1.36 -10.13
C VAL A 347 -14.75 1.26 -11.64
N GLY A 348 -15.28 0.22 -12.26
CA GLY A 348 -15.37 0.16 -13.71
C GLY A 348 -16.12 1.40 -14.21
N PRO A 349 -15.86 1.80 -15.45
CA PRO A 349 -16.60 2.87 -16.09
C PRO A 349 -18.09 2.57 -16.14
#